data_61a23abcb08a95d188b7e219ca8d2e12
#
_entry.id   61a23abcb08a95d188b7e219ca8d2e12
#
_cell.length_a   1.000
_cell.length_b   1.000
_cell.length_c   1.000
_cell.angle_alpha   90.00
_cell.angle_beta   90.00
_cell.angle_gamma   90.00
#
_symmetry.space_group_name_H-M   'P 1'
#
loop_
_entity.id
_entity.type
_entity.pdbx_description
1 polymer ?
#
loop_
_entity_poly.entity_id
_entity_poly.type
_entity_poly.pdbx_seq_one_letter_code
_entity_poly.pdbx_strand_id
1 'polypeptide(L)'
;MTRTRKLGLVMLAAGLCFGPPAALAQTQIYDARTKKWVNYDKKKARQYYARNNQLPEAFRRQVVPFRTAEKPGTIIIDGNQHFLYLVQPGGQAIRYGIGVGREGFGWAGIVRVGRTAEWPTWTPPPEMVARDANAAKWAAGMPGGPDNPLGARALYLYEGDQDTIYRIHGTVEPWTIGLDVSSGCIRLNNDDVTDLHSRVEVGAKVIVLMQGAALYKGV
;
A
#
# COMPACT_ATOMS: atom_id res chain seq x y z
N MET A 1 28.48 68.99 8.91
CA MET A 1 28.52 68.00 7.81
C MET A 1 27.92 66.71 8.35
N THR A 2 26.61 66.55 8.22
CA THR A 2 25.83 65.40 8.74
C THR A 2 25.42 64.55 7.55
N ARG A 3 25.99 63.33 7.45
CA ARG A 3 25.64 62.34 6.41
C ARG A 3 24.44 61.52 6.88
N THR A 4 23.29 61.73 6.27
CA THR A 4 22.08 60.94 6.41
C THR A 4 22.20 59.64 5.65
N ARG A 5 22.25 58.49 6.35
CA ARG A 5 22.15 57.15 5.76
C ARG A 5 20.67 56.82 5.47
N LYS A 6 20.34 56.67 4.20
CA LYS A 6 19.06 56.14 3.76
C LYS A 6 19.06 54.60 3.97
N LEU A 7 18.22 54.13 4.90
CA LEU A 7 17.91 52.73 4.98
C LEU A 7 16.97 52.35 3.81
N GLY A 8 17.45 51.54 2.92
CA GLY A 8 16.61 50.90 1.88
C GLY A 8 15.83 49.76 2.47
N LEU A 9 14.49 49.90 2.47
CA LEU A 9 13.55 48.85 2.86
C LEU A 9 13.49 47.82 1.72
N VAL A 10 14.10 46.65 1.92
CA VAL A 10 13.94 45.52 0.99
C VAL A 10 12.63 44.81 1.34
N MET A 11 11.59 45.05 0.52
CA MET A 11 10.39 44.24 0.57
C MET A 11 10.69 42.86 -0.01
N LEU A 12 10.77 41.83 0.87
CA LEU A 12 10.69 40.45 0.46
C LEU A 12 9.23 40.16 0.05
N ALA A 13 8.96 40.12 -1.23
CA ALA A 13 7.72 39.57 -1.76
C ALA A 13 7.74 38.05 -1.54
N ALA A 14 7.07 37.56 -0.47
CA ALA A 14 6.78 36.16 -0.31
C ALA A 14 5.77 35.74 -1.39
N GLY A 15 6.29 35.25 -2.51
CA GLY A 15 5.47 34.62 -3.53
C GLY A 15 4.86 33.34 -2.96
N LEU A 16 3.59 33.39 -2.60
CA LEU A 16 2.78 32.19 -2.36
C LEU A 16 2.63 31.47 -3.70
N CYS A 17 3.50 30.49 -3.94
CA CYS A 17 3.27 29.51 -4.99
C CYS A 17 2.07 28.66 -4.58
N PHE A 18 0.87 29.09 -5.00
CA PHE A 18 -0.25 28.18 -5.10
C PHE A 18 0.09 27.21 -6.24
N GLY A 19 0.75 26.10 -5.89
CA GLY A 19 0.76 24.94 -6.78
C GLY A 19 -0.69 24.53 -7.04
N PRO A 20 -1.02 24.02 -8.23
CA PRO A 20 -2.35 23.49 -8.49
C PRO A 20 -2.67 22.45 -7.40
N PRO A 21 -3.95 22.35 -6.94
CA PRO A 21 -4.35 21.31 -6.00
C PRO A 21 -3.85 19.99 -6.57
N ALA A 22 -3.20 19.17 -5.73
CA ALA A 22 -2.78 17.84 -6.11
C ALA A 22 -4.04 17.08 -6.53
N ALA A 23 -4.33 17.11 -7.83
CA ALA A 23 -5.31 16.24 -8.43
C ALA A 23 -4.89 14.84 -8.01
N LEU A 24 -5.78 14.10 -7.35
CA LEU A 24 -5.61 12.69 -7.01
C LEU A 24 -4.94 12.04 -8.21
N ALA A 25 -3.70 11.60 -8.05
CA ALA A 25 -2.92 11.04 -9.13
C ALA A 25 -3.60 9.73 -9.51
N GLN A 26 -4.53 9.80 -10.46
CA GLN A 26 -5.15 8.61 -11.00
C GLN A 26 -4.03 7.78 -11.60
N THR A 27 -3.82 6.60 -11.05
CA THR A 27 -2.81 5.68 -11.53
C THR A 27 -3.09 5.40 -13.01
N GLN A 28 -2.17 5.82 -13.88
CA GLN A 28 -2.25 5.54 -15.29
C GLN A 28 -1.38 4.33 -15.63
N ILE A 29 -1.90 3.44 -16.45
CA ILE A 29 -1.16 2.33 -17.02
C ILE A 29 -1.07 2.49 -18.54
N TYR A 30 0.04 2.03 -19.11
CA TYR A 30 0.19 1.97 -20.56
C TYR A 30 -0.53 0.73 -21.11
N ASP A 31 -1.57 0.94 -21.90
CA ASP A 31 -2.25 -0.12 -22.65
C ASP A 31 -1.48 -0.37 -23.96
N ALA A 32 -0.68 -1.44 -23.97
CA ALA A 32 0.14 -1.79 -25.14
C ALA A 32 -0.68 -2.04 -26.42
N ARG A 33 -1.95 -2.46 -26.28
CA ARG A 33 -2.85 -2.71 -27.43
C ARG A 33 -3.31 -1.40 -28.08
N THR A 34 -3.69 -0.43 -27.28
CA THR A 34 -4.15 0.89 -27.78
C THR A 34 -3.00 1.89 -27.92
N LYS A 35 -1.80 1.53 -27.45
CA LYS A 35 -0.61 2.39 -27.37
C LYS A 35 -0.88 3.74 -26.68
N LYS A 36 -1.71 3.72 -25.63
CA LYS A 36 -2.10 4.91 -24.87
C LYS A 36 -1.96 4.71 -23.37
N TRP A 37 -1.70 5.80 -22.66
CA TRP A 37 -1.86 5.85 -21.21
C TRP A 37 -3.34 5.94 -20.89
N VAL A 38 -3.83 5.03 -20.05
CA VAL A 38 -5.24 4.95 -19.63
C VAL A 38 -5.35 4.97 -18.12
N ASN A 39 -6.37 5.62 -17.60
CA ASN A 39 -6.65 5.60 -16.17
C ASN A 39 -6.98 4.18 -15.73
N TYR A 40 -6.31 3.73 -14.66
CA TYR A 40 -6.49 2.41 -14.08
C TYR A 40 -7.55 2.49 -12.98
N ASP A 41 -8.81 2.37 -13.36
CA ASP A 41 -9.96 2.29 -12.44
C ASP A 41 -10.38 0.83 -12.21
N LYS A 42 -11.22 0.59 -11.18
CA LYS A 42 -11.66 -0.76 -10.79
C LYS A 42 -12.30 -1.55 -11.95
N LYS A 43 -13.07 -0.89 -12.82
CA LYS A 43 -13.73 -1.55 -13.97
C LYS A 43 -12.71 -1.99 -15.02
N LYS A 44 -11.79 -1.10 -15.39
CA LYS A 44 -10.72 -1.40 -16.37
C LYS A 44 -9.74 -2.43 -15.82
N ALA A 45 -9.38 -2.34 -14.53
CA ALA A 45 -8.55 -3.30 -13.85
C ALA A 45 -9.13 -4.71 -13.92
N ARG A 46 -10.41 -4.86 -13.56
CA ARG A 46 -11.12 -6.14 -13.64
C ARG A 46 -11.20 -6.68 -15.07
N GLN A 47 -11.49 -5.83 -16.04
CA GLN A 47 -11.52 -6.21 -17.46
C GLN A 47 -10.14 -6.64 -17.97
N TYR A 48 -9.09 -5.92 -17.59
CA TYR A 48 -7.72 -6.27 -17.96
C TYR A 48 -7.36 -7.65 -17.40
N TYR A 49 -7.58 -7.87 -16.09
CA TYR A 49 -7.28 -9.13 -15.44
C TYR A 49 -8.09 -10.30 -16.03
N ALA A 50 -9.36 -10.10 -16.26
CA ALA A 50 -10.23 -11.13 -16.86
C ALA A 50 -9.76 -11.58 -18.26
N ARG A 51 -9.13 -10.67 -19.03
CA ARG A 51 -8.62 -11.00 -20.39
C ARG A 51 -7.24 -11.65 -20.36
N ASN A 52 -6.39 -11.25 -19.42
CA ASN A 52 -4.98 -11.61 -19.44
C ASN A 52 -4.61 -12.64 -18.37
N ASN A 53 -5.46 -12.85 -17.37
CA ASN A 53 -5.20 -13.62 -16.15
C ASN A 53 -3.89 -13.20 -15.44
N GLN A 54 -3.51 -11.94 -15.57
CA GLN A 54 -2.26 -11.38 -15.07
C GLN A 54 -2.46 -9.91 -14.68
N LEU A 55 -1.64 -9.43 -13.74
CA LEU A 55 -1.52 -8.00 -13.45
C LEU A 55 -0.92 -7.24 -14.64
N PRO A 56 -1.25 -5.94 -14.81
CA PRO A 56 -0.49 -5.06 -15.67
C PRO A 56 1.01 -5.12 -15.35
N GLU A 57 1.85 -5.03 -16.37
CA GLU A 57 3.30 -5.15 -16.22
C GLU A 57 3.88 -4.20 -15.15
N ALA A 58 3.34 -2.99 -15.05
CA ALA A 58 3.73 -2.01 -14.05
C ALA A 58 3.61 -2.51 -12.60
N PHE A 59 2.64 -3.41 -12.32
CA PHE A 59 2.37 -3.95 -10.99
C PHE A 59 2.92 -5.37 -10.78
N ARG A 60 3.59 -5.94 -11.76
CA ARG A 60 4.22 -7.26 -11.59
C ARG A 60 5.44 -7.15 -10.69
N ARG A 61 5.70 -8.22 -9.94
CA ARG A 61 6.90 -8.36 -9.13
C ARG A 61 8.16 -8.27 -9.99
N GLN A 62 9.11 -7.45 -9.54
CA GLN A 62 10.40 -7.30 -10.21
C GLN A 62 11.48 -6.79 -9.23
N VAL A 63 12.74 -7.12 -9.52
CA VAL A 63 13.89 -6.55 -8.83
C VAL A 63 14.18 -5.17 -9.43
N VAL A 64 14.33 -4.17 -8.58
CA VAL A 64 14.58 -2.78 -8.99
C VAL A 64 15.76 -2.19 -8.22
N PRO A 65 16.53 -1.24 -8.80
CA PRO A 65 17.46 -0.41 -8.04
C PRO A 65 16.69 0.35 -6.96
N PHE A 66 17.17 0.28 -5.72
CA PHE A 66 16.49 0.92 -4.60
C PHE A 66 17.51 1.38 -3.56
N ARG A 67 17.81 2.67 -3.56
CA ARG A 67 18.77 3.27 -2.63
C ARG A 67 18.06 3.67 -1.34
N THR A 68 18.45 3.07 -0.23
CA THR A 68 17.94 3.35 1.10
C THR A 68 19.02 3.09 2.15
N ALA A 69 18.89 3.72 3.32
CA ALA A 69 19.70 3.42 4.49
C ALA A 69 19.15 2.23 5.30
N GLU A 70 17.97 1.72 4.93
CA GLU A 70 17.34 0.60 5.63
C GLU A 70 18.07 -0.71 5.33
N LYS A 71 18.10 -1.60 6.33
CA LYS A 71 18.77 -2.91 6.21
C LYS A 71 18.00 -3.85 5.28
N PRO A 72 18.67 -4.78 4.60
CA PRO A 72 18.01 -5.89 3.91
C PRO A 72 17.01 -6.62 4.83
N GLY A 73 15.87 -7.03 4.27
CA GLY A 73 14.74 -7.60 5.01
C GLY A 73 13.73 -6.57 5.52
N THR A 74 14.04 -5.26 5.48
CA THR A 74 13.05 -4.21 5.75
C THR A 74 12.02 -4.15 4.64
N ILE A 75 10.75 -4.01 5.01
CA ILE A 75 9.63 -3.75 4.09
C ILE A 75 9.37 -2.25 4.07
N ILE A 76 9.31 -1.64 2.89
CA ILE A 76 8.90 -0.25 2.70
C ILE A 76 7.66 -0.24 1.81
N ILE A 77 6.57 0.34 2.31
CA ILE A 77 5.30 0.44 1.59
C ILE A 77 5.12 1.89 1.17
N ASP A 78 5.10 2.13 -0.14
CA ASP A 78 4.69 3.41 -0.72
C ASP A 78 3.24 3.29 -1.19
N GLY A 79 2.31 3.69 -0.33
CA GLY A 79 0.88 3.64 -0.62
C GLY A 79 0.47 4.57 -1.75
N ASN A 80 1.20 5.68 -1.96
CA ASN A 80 0.88 6.66 -3.00
C ASN A 80 1.18 6.11 -4.40
N GLN A 81 2.21 5.27 -4.52
CA GLN A 81 2.60 4.65 -5.78
C GLN A 81 2.03 3.24 -5.97
N HIS A 82 1.36 2.68 -4.96
CA HIS A 82 0.85 1.30 -4.94
C HIS A 82 1.97 0.25 -5.08
N PHE A 83 3.08 0.47 -4.36
CA PHE A 83 4.19 -0.47 -4.32
C PHE A 83 4.63 -0.82 -2.90
N LEU A 84 5.02 -2.08 -2.73
CA LEU A 84 5.76 -2.58 -1.59
C LEU A 84 7.16 -2.97 -2.05
N TYR A 85 8.16 -2.58 -1.29
CA TYR A 85 9.57 -2.87 -1.54
C TYR A 85 10.12 -3.73 -0.41
N LEU A 86 10.62 -4.92 -0.72
CA LEU A 86 11.42 -5.73 0.20
C LEU A 86 12.89 -5.42 -0.08
N VAL A 87 13.54 -4.69 0.83
CA VAL A 87 14.93 -4.27 0.69
C VAL A 87 15.85 -5.47 0.59
N GLN A 88 16.73 -5.46 -0.41
CA GLN A 88 17.73 -6.48 -0.69
C GLN A 88 19.14 -5.92 -0.53
N PRO A 89 20.19 -6.78 -0.39
CA PRO A 89 21.57 -6.34 -0.46
C PRO A 89 21.88 -5.68 -1.83
N GLY A 90 22.96 -4.87 -1.87
CA GLY A 90 23.46 -4.32 -3.13
C GLY A 90 22.65 -3.15 -3.70
N GLY A 91 21.87 -2.43 -2.86
CA GLY A 91 21.10 -1.26 -3.33
C GLY A 91 19.94 -1.63 -4.23
N GLN A 92 19.33 -2.77 -3.99
CA GLN A 92 18.18 -3.30 -4.72
C GLN A 92 16.99 -3.53 -3.79
N ALA A 93 15.81 -3.70 -4.35
CA ALA A 93 14.63 -4.23 -3.67
C ALA A 93 13.82 -5.12 -4.62
N ILE A 94 13.09 -6.07 -4.04
CA ILE A 94 12.00 -6.73 -4.75
C ILE A 94 10.79 -5.83 -4.61
N ARG A 95 10.26 -5.34 -5.73
CA ARG A 95 9.07 -4.49 -5.79
C ARG A 95 7.86 -5.34 -6.11
N TYR A 96 6.80 -5.19 -5.33
CA TYR A 96 5.49 -5.81 -5.51
C TYR A 96 4.44 -4.74 -5.74
N GLY A 97 3.51 -4.96 -6.67
CA GLY A 97 2.31 -4.13 -6.79
C GLY A 97 1.33 -4.42 -5.65
N ILE A 98 0.74 -3.38 -5.08
CA ILE A 98 -0.19 -3.51 -3.96
C ILE A 98 -1.50 -2.78 -4.20
N GLY A 99 -2.58 -3.23 -3.54
CA GLY A 99 -3.77 -2.45 -3.29
C GLY A 99 -3.74 -1.92 -1.85
N VAL A 100 -4.24 -0.71 -1.64
CA VAL A 100 -4.14 -0.01 -0.35
C VAL A 100 -5.51 0.45 0.17
N GLY A 101 -5.54 1.06 1.34
CA GLY A 101 -6.72 1.68 1.94
C GLY A 101 -7.27 2.79 1.04
N ARG A 102 -8.61 2.82 0.88
CA ARG A 102 -9.30 3.93 0.24
C ARG A 102 -9.12 5.22 1.06
N GLU A 103 -9.44 6.34 0.48
CA GLU A 103 -9.39 7.65 1.16
C GLU A 103 -10.04 7.61 2.56
N GLY A 104 -9.35 8.16 3.55
CA GLY A 104 -9.75 8.12 4.96
C GLY A 104 -9.41 6.83 5.72
N PHE A 105 -8.89 5.79 5.03
CA PHE A 105 -8.47 4.53 5.64
C PHE A 105 -6.96 4.26 5.50
N GLY A 106 -6.23 5.20 4.93
CA GLY A 106 -4.77 5.14 4.87
C GLY A 106 -4.14 5.45 6.23
N TRP A 107 -2.96 4.87 6.47
CA TRP A 107 -2.15 5.15 7.65
C TRP A 107 -0.66 5.18 7.27
N ALA A 108 0.15 5.80 8.11
CA ALA A 108 1.60 5.87 7.95
C ALA A 108 2.27 5.59 9.29
N GLY A 109 3.47 5.04 9.28
CA GLY A 109 4.22 4.77 10.50
C GLY A 109 5.26 3.68 10.33
N ILE A 110 5.88 3.32 11.46
CA ILE A 110 6.87 2.24 11.55
C ILE A 110 6.30 1.17 12.47
N VAL A 111 6.19 -0.04 11.96
CA VAL A 111 5.69 -1.21 12.66
C VAL A 111 6.61 -2.41 12.38
N ARG A 112 6.28 -3.58 12.92
CA ARG A 112 7.00 -4.82 12.63
C ARG A 112 6.04 -5.94 12.23
N VAL A 113 6.56 -6.94 11.53
CA VAL A 113 5.86 -8.20 11.35
C VAL A 113 5.87 -8.94 12.68
N GLY A 114 4.74 -9.05 13.35
CA GLY A 114 4.64 -9.74 14.64
C GLY A 114 4.28 -11.21 14.51
N ARG A 115 3.57 -11.58 13.45
CA ARG A 115 3.13 -12.94 13.15
C ARG A 115 2.89 -13.12 11.66
N THR A 116 3.03 -14.34 11.17
CA THR A 116 2.64 -14.75 9.81
C THR A 116 1.64 -15.90 9.87
N ALA A 117 0.87 -16.07 8.80
CA ALA A 117 -0.05 -17.22 8.69
C ALA A 117 -0.20 -17.64 7.22
N GLU A 118 -0.31 -18.94 7.02
CA GLU A 118 -0.75 -19.56 5.78
C GLU A 118 -2.25 -19.79 5.83
N TRP A 119 -2.94 -19.49 4.76
CA TRP A 119 -4.40 -19.62 4.66
C TRP A 119 -5.11 -19.13 5.94
N PRO A 120 -4.96 -17.83 6.28
CA PRO A 120 -5.44 -17.30 7.55
C PRO A 120 -6.96 -17.35 7.65
N THR A 121 -7.48 -17.54 8.86
CA THR A 121 -8.90 -17.28 9.15
C THR A 121 -9.18 -15.79 9.02
N TRP A 122 -10.25 -15.41 8.33
CA TRP A 122 -10.71 -14.03 8.24
C TRP A 122 -11.90 -13.79 9.15
N THR A 123 -11.77 -12.86 10.07
CA THR A 123 -12.87 -12.36 10.89
C THR A 123 -13.20 -10.94 10.43
N PRO A 124 -14.39 -10.69 9.88
CA PRO A 124 -14.75 -9.34 9.46
C PRO A 124 -14.84 -8.40 10.67
N PRO A 125 -14.39 -7.13 10.52
CA PRO A 125 -14.58 -6.13 11.55
C PRO A 125 -16.07 -5.93 11.89
N PRO A 126 -16.42 -5.57 13.14
CA PRO A 126 -17.81 -5.37 13.56
C PRO A 126 -18.61 -4.40 12.67
N GLU A 127 -17.94 -3.31 12.23
CA GLU A 127 -18.57 -2.32 11.34
C GLU A 127 -18.86 -2.89 9.95
N MET A 128 -18.10 -3.87 9.50
CA MET A 128 -18.34 -4.57 8.23
C MET A 128 -19.51 -5.55 8.40
N VAL A 129 -19.55 -6.28 9.51
CA VAL A 129 -20.67 -7.18 9.84
C VAL A 129 -21.99 -6.40 9.87
N ALA A 130 -22.00 -5.19 10.44
CA ALA A 130 -23.20 -4.38 10.56
C ALA A 130 -23.75 -3.86 9.20
N ARG A 131 -22.88 -3.68 8.19
CA ARG A 131 -23.29 -3.06 6.91
C ARG A 131 -23.30 -4.01 5.72
N ASP A 132 -22.75 -5.20 5.85
CA ASP A 132 -22.60 -6.17 4.76
C ASP A 132 -23.11 -7.55 5.19
N ALA A 133 -24.27 -7.95 4.64
CA ALA A 133 -24.91 -9.22 4.94
C ALA A 133 -24.05 -10.45 4.56
N ASN A 134 -23.12 -10.32 3.58
CA ASN A 134 -22.21 -11.40 3.26
C ASN A 134 -21.09 -11.52 4.29
N ALA A 135 -20.56 -10.40 4.77
CA ALA A 135 -19.60 -10.39 5.87
C ALA A 135 -20.25 -10.92 7.18
N ALA A 136 -21.52 -10.58 7.43
CA ALA A 136 -22.25 -11.03 8.61
C ALA A 136 -22.35 -12.56 8.74
N LYS A 137 -22.38 -13.29 7.63
CA LYS A 137 -22.34 -14.77 7.64
C LYS A 137 -21.05 -15.33 8.26
N TRP A 138 -20.00 -14.54 8.28
CA TRP A 138 -18.70 -14.92 8.76
C TRP A 138 -18.29 -14.20 10.05
N ALA A 139 -19.24 -13.66 10.80
CA ALA A 139 -18.97 -12.96 12.06
C ALA A 139 -18.15 -13.81 13.06
N ALA A 140 -18.31 -15.14 13.05
CA ALA A 140 -17.54 -16.08 13.86
C ALA A 140 -16.19 -16.48 13.23
N GLY A 141 -15.88 -16.00 12.03
CA GLY A 141 -14.66 -16.30 11.28
C GLY A 141 -14.88 -17.18 10.06
N MET A 142 -14.29 -16.78 8.94
CA MET A 142 -14.24 -17.57 7.70
C MET A 142 -12.94 -18.37 7.69
N PRO A 143 -12.99 -19.70 7.56
CA PRO A 143 -11.79 -20.53 7.44
C PRO A 143 -10.90 -20.09 6.27
N GLY A 144 -9.60 -20.35 6.35
CA GLY A 144 -8.67 -20.16 5.24
C GLY A 144 -9.08 -21.00 4.03
N GLY A 145 -8.91 -20.45 2.84
CA GLY A 145 -9.29 -21.11 1.60
C GLY A 145 -9.31 -20.17 0.40
N PRO A 146 -9.59 -20.70 -0.82
CA PRO A 146 -9.54 -19.94 -2.05
C PRO A 146 -10.53 -18.77 -2.12
N ASP A 147 -11.63 -18.82 -1.36
CA ASP A 147 -12.64 -17.77 -1.32
C ASP A 147 -12.44 -16.77 -0.17
N ASN A 148 -11.43 -17.02 0.69
CA ASN A 148 -11.15 -16.16 1.85
C ASN A 148 -10.53 -14.83 1.41
N PRO A 149 -11.08 -13.67 1.84
CA PRO A 149 -10.60 -12.35 1.42
C PRO A 149 -9.12 -12.06 1.74
N LEU A 150 -8.54 -12.75 2.73
CA LEU A 150 -7.11 -12.60 3.08
C LEU A 150 -6.18 -13.38 2.14
N GLY A 151 -6.73 -14.22 1.26
CA GLY A 151 -5.96 -15.00 0.31
C GLY A 151 -5.04 -16.03 0.95
N ALA A 152 -3.95 -16.36 0.26
CA ALA A 152 -3.08 -17.49 0.61
C ALA A 152 -2.20 -17.27 1.84
N ARG A 153 -1.81 -16.04 2.14
CA ARG A 153 -0.88 -15.67 3.24
C ARG A 153 -1.27 -14.34 3.86
N ALA A 154 -0.91 -14.18 5.14
CA ALA A 154 -0.98 -12.89 5.83
C ALA A 154 0.24 -12.65 6.73
N LEU A 155 0.73 -11.41 6.74
CA LEU A 155 1.71 -10.88 7.67
C LEU A 155 0.97 -9.87 8.56
N TYR A 156 0.95 -10.12 9.86
CA TYR A 156 0.26 -9.31 10.86
C TYR A 156 1.21 -8.24 11.39
N LEU A 157 0.78 -7.00 11.37
CA LEU A 157 1.61 -5.85 11.73
C LEU A 157 1.38 -5.44 13.19
N TYR A 158 2.47 -5.20 13.90
CA TYR A 158 2.47 -4.87 15.32
C TYR A 158 3.27 -3.59 15.58
N GLU A 159 2.75 -2.75 16.47
CA GLU A 159 3.50 -1.67 17.10
C GLU A 159 3.88 -2.11 18.52
N GLY A 160 5.17 -2.27 18.78
CA GLY A 160 5.60 -2.97 20.01
C GLY A 160 4.96 -4.37 20.06
N ASP A 161 4.24 -4.66 21.14
CA ASP A 161 3.52 -5.93 21.32
C ASP A 161 2.03 -5.85 20.99
N GLN A 162 1.57 -4.70 20.52
CA GLN A 162 0.18 -4.45 20.18
C GLN A 162 -0.10 -4.79 18.73
N ASP A 163 -1.12 -5.61 18.47
CA ASP A 163 -1.64 -5.88 17.14
C ASP A 163 -2.34 -4.62 16.59
N THR A 164 -1.85 -4.11 15.46
CA THR A 164 -2.39 -2.89 14.82
C THR A 164 -3.70 -3.13 14.08
N ILE A 165 -4.19 -4.36 14.01
CA ILE A 165 -5.26 -4.82 13.12
C ILE A 165 -4.97 -4.65 11.61
N TYR A 166 -3.86 -4.03 11.23
CA TYR A 166 -3.41 -3.95 9.83
C TYR A 166 -2.61 -5.19 9.42
N ARG A 167 -2.76 -5.55 8.16
CA ARG A 167 -2.16 -6.76 7.58
C ARG A 167 -1.59 -6.46 6.20
N ILE A 168 -0.53 -7.20 5.85
CA ILE A 168 -0.15 -7.42 4.45
C ILE A 168 -0.66 -8.81 4.10
N HIS A 169 -1.51 -8.95 3.09
CA HIS A 169 -2.19 -10.22 2.82
C HIS A 169 -2.47 -10.42 1.33
N GLY A 170 -2.79 -11.65 0.95
CA GLY A 170 -3.26 -11.99 -0.39
C GLY A 170 -4.65 -11.46 -0.69
N THR A 171 -5.19 -11.81 -1.85
CA THR A 171 -6.56 -11.42 -2.19
C THR A 171 -7.19 -12.38 -3.21
N VAL A 172 -8.49 -12.54 -3.12
CA VAL A 172 -9.34 -13.19 -4.14
C VAL A 172 -9.73 -12.22 -5.26
N GLU A 173 -9.36 -10.94 -5.12
CA GLU A 173 -9.63 -9.88 -6.07
C GLU A 173 -8.34 -9.28 -6.65
N PRO A 174 -7.48 -10.06 -7.36
CA PRO A 174 -6.17 -9.59 -7.82
C PRO A 174 -6.25 -8.35 -8.73
N TRP A 175 -7.38 -8.11 -9.38
CA TRP A 175 -7.61 -6.88 -10.15
C TRP A 175 -7.64 -5.61 -9.30
N THR A 176 -7.65 -5.71 -7.96
CA THR A 176 -7.62 -4.54 -7.05
C THR A 176 -6.21 -4.05 -6.75
N ILE A 177 -5.17 -4.73 -7.26
CA ILE A 177 -3.80 -4.26 -7.14
C ILE A 177 -3.62 -3.00 -8.00
N GLY A 178 -2.99 -1.98 -7.43
CA GLY A 178 -2.87 -0.63 -8.02
C GLY A 178 -4.05 0.29 -7.71
N LEU A 179 -4.94 -0.08 -6.77
CA LEU A 179 -6.14 0.70 -6.44
C LEU A 179 -6.29 0.94 -4.93
N ASP A 180 -7.01 2.02 -4.59
CA ASP A 180 -7.42 2.39 -3.24
C ASP A 180 -8.78 1.74 -2.91
N VAL A 181 -8.77 0.54 -2.32
CA VAL A 181 -10.00 -0.27 -2.17
C VAL A 181 -10.18 -0.90 -0.80
N SER A 182 -9.14 -0.98 0.02
CA SER A 182 -9.20 -1.68 1.30
C SER A 182 -9.68 -0.77 2.45
N SER A 183 -9.83 -1.34 3.64
CA SER A 183 -10.07 -0.62 4.89
C SER A 183 -8.76 -0.44 5.69
N GLY A 184 -7.62 -0.23 5.00
CA GLY A 184 -6.31 0.04 5.58
C GLY A 184 -5.30 -1.09 5.41
N CYS A 185 -5.72 -2.34 5.19
CA CYS A 185 -4.81 -3.44 4.91
C CYS A 185 -4.16 -3.32 3.53
N ILE A 186 -2.97 -3.90 3.39
CA ILE A 186 -2.17 -3.90 2.17
C ILE A 186 -2.40 -5.22 1.45
N ARG A 187 -2.95 -5.16 0.23
CA ARG A 187 -3.29 -6.33 -0.58
C ARG A 187 -2.20 -6.63 -1.60
N LEU A 188 -1.83 -7.89 -1.73
CA LEU A 188 -1.04 -8.42 -2.84
C LEU A 188 -1.85 -9.49 -3.59
N ASN A 189 -1.46 -9.85 -4.81
CA ASN A 189 -1.96 -11.09 -5.38
C ASN A 189 -1.39 -12.29 -4.60
N ASN A 190 -2.00 -13.48 -4.76
CA ASN A 190 -1.63 -14.63 -3.93
C ASN A 190 -0.20 -15.15 -4.22
N ASP A 191 0.27 -15.06 -5.45
CA ASP A 191 1.64 -15.49 -5.81
C ASP A 191 2.68 -14.56 -5.16
N ASP A 192 2.41 -13.26 -5.16
CA ASP A 192 3.32 -12.26 -4.60
C ASP A 192 3.34 -12.28 -3.08
N VAL A 193 2.20 -12.45 -2.41
CA VAL A 193 2.19 -12.58 -0.96
C VAL A 193 2.83 -13.90 -0.50
N THR A 194 2.74 -14.95 -1.28
CA THR A 194 3.41 -16.24 -1.00
C THR A 194 4.93 -16.07 -1.12
N ASP A 195 5.41 -15.40 -2.17
CA ASP A 195 6.82 -15.08 -2.34
C ASP A 195 7.33 -14.16 -1.21
N LEU A 196 6.60 -13.08 -0.88
CA LEU A 196 6.96 -12.19 0.24
C LEU A 196 7.02 -12.94 1.57
N HIS A 197 6.02 -13.75 1.86
CA HIS A 197 5.94 -14.55 3.08
C HIS A 197 7.13 -15.51 3.25
N SER A 198 7.61 -16.10 2.15
CA SER A 198 8.76 -17.01 2.18
C SER A 198 10.10 -16.32 2.45
N ARG A 199 10.16 -14.98 2.32
CA ARG A 199 11.39 -14.17 2.47
C ARG A 199 11.43 -13.35 3.73
N VAL A 200 10.30 -13.14 4.39
CA VAL A 200 10.18 -12.21 5.51
C VAL A 200 10.11 -12.97 6.82
N GLU A 201 10.97 -12.58 7.76
CA GLU A 201 11.00 -13.14 9.11
C GLU A 201 10.08 -12.35 10.06
N VAL A 202 9.57 -13.02 11.08
CA VAL A 202 8.91 -12.35 12.22
C VAL A 202 9.91 -11.40 12.88
N GLY A 203 9.50 -10.19 13.18
CA GLY A 203 10.37 -9.11 13.65
C GLY A 203 10.82 -8.14 12.54
N ALA A 204 10.64 -8.49 11.26
CA ALA A 204 11.00 -7.61 10.16
C ALA A 204 10.35 -6.22 10.30
N LYS A 205 11.16 -5.16 10.13
CA LYS A 205 10.70 -3.77 10.16
C LYS A 205 9.84 -3.46 8.95
N VAL A 206 8.74 -2.75 9.17
CA VAL A 206 7.81 -2.29 8.12
C VAL A 206 7.63 -0.78 8.25
N ILE A 207 7.93 -0.05 7.18
CA ILE A 207 7.74 1.40 7.08
C ILE A 207 6.62 1.65 6.09
N VAL A 208 5.57 2.34 6.54
CA VAL A 208 4.43 2.70 5.70
C VAL A 208 4.46 4.19 5.42
N LEU A 209 4.53 4.54 4.14
CA LEU A 209 4.53 5.89 3.60
C LEU A 209 3.21 6.10 2.85
N MET A 210 2.38 7.02 3.34
CA MET A 210 1.13 7.39 2.68
C MET A 210 0.84 8.87 2.94
N GLN A 211 0.82 9.67 1.88
CA GLN A 211 0.59 11.10 1.97
C GLN A 211 -0.84 11.38 2.44
N GLY A 212 -1.01 12.33 3.35
CA GLY A 212 -2.32 12.67 3.92
C GLY A 212 -2.90 11.64 4.90
N ALA A 213 -2.22 10.52 5.14
CA ALA A 213 -2.64 9.53 6.12
C ALA A 213 -2.33 10.01 7.55
N ALA A 214 -3.18 9.63 8.50
CA ALA A 214 -2.87 9.79 9.91
C ALA A 214 -1.68 8.90 10.30
N LEU A 215 -0.80 9.40 11.17
CA LEU A 215 0.19 8.55 11.80
C LEU A 215 -0.54 7.52 12.68
N TYR A 216 -0.11 6.27 12.59
CA TYR A 216 -0.59 5.24 13.52
C TYR A 216 -0.18 5.64 14.94
N LYS A 217 -1.14 5.76 15.86
CA LYS A 217 -0.90 6.22 17.25
C LYS A 217 -1.12 5.14 18.30
N GLY A 218 -1.26 3.88 17.88
CA GLY A 218 -1.72 2.83 18.80
C GLY A 218 -3.21 3.04 19.21
N VAL A 219 -3.93 1.99 19.51
CA VAL A 219 -5.30 2.05 20.05
C VAL A 219 -5.21 1.98 21.57
#